data_b8ed4db250bfd42448bea5cb5ba80951
#
_entry.id   b8ed4db250bfd42448bea5cb5ba80951
#
_cell.length_a   1.000
_cell.length_b   1.000
_cell.length_c   1.000
_cell.angle_alpha   90.00
_cell.angle_beta   90.00
_cell.angle_gamma   90.00
#
_symmetry.space_group_name_H-M   'P 1'
#
loop_
_entity.id
_entity.type
_entity.pdbx_description
1 polymer ?
#
loop_
_entity_poly.entity_id
_entity_poly.type
_entity_poly.pdbx_seq_one_letter_code
_entity_poly.pdbx_strand_id
1 'polypeptide(L)'
;MKTTRILTLCLMALVGLTGLTTERAAAQKKEKVILDTDMVEVFDDGVAMMMLAKAPNIDLLGVTIVIGNTWVPEGTAYGIRQLECVNRTDIPIVPGIRQPIYPNRFETIKNERILFGIGDAYVGAAGYPEPASWRAVYLQKYGREPSTEPLDMKAVNFIIDRVKANPGEVTILAIGTCVNLATAVRIAPEIVPLIKRVIYMGGSFFRPGNTTPTAEFNWWLDPEAAKICVRTPFKEQVIVGLDVCEKMAFRKDRYERITNLVRNEGIKGMMKRNYLNVKFLEEPTYTHYVWDVIAASILIDPTLIREEVKRYVDVNSQFGFSYGQALAFDSNQPVGSQPARIILTVDEPRLWSMIEKYCSEF
;
A
#
# COMPACT_ATOMS: atom_id res chain seq x y z
N MET A 1 -25.30 8.35 -97.16
CA MET A 1 -24.39 7.26 -96.77
C MET A 1 -23.18 7.89 -96.09
N LYS A 2 -23.08 7.76 -94.85
CA LYS A 2 -21.89 7.70 -93.97
C LYS A 2 -22.34 7.96 -92.54
N THR A 3 -22.40 6.92 -91.77
CA THR A 3 -22.75 6.89 -90.33
C THR A 3 -21.61 7.42 -89.53
N THR A 4 -21.82 8.44 -88.74
CA THR A 4 -20.85 8.91 -87.74
C THR A 4 -21.31 8.47 -86.33
N ARG A 5 -20.53 7.59 -85.70
CA ARG A 5 -20.76 7.16 -84.32
C ARG A 5 -20.25 8.22 -83.37
N ILE A 6 -21.10 8.69 -82.47
CA ILE A 6 -20.78 9.54 -81.37
C ILE A 6 -20.42 8.64 -80.17
N LEU A 7 -19.18 8.78 -79.69
CA LEU A 7 -18.67 8.10 -78.50
C LEU A 7 -18.96 8.96 -77.26
N THR A 8 -19.85 8.50 -76.39
CA THR A 8 -20.16 9.16 -75.17
C THR A 8 -19.22 8.65 -74.12
N LEU A 9 -18.29 9.51 -73.58
CA LEU A 9 -17.40 9.18 -72.47
C LEU A 9 -18.18 9.42 -71.18
N CYS A 10 -18.48 8.31 -70.44
CA CYS A 10 -18.96 8.39 -69.04
C CYS A 10 -17.78 8.51 -68.10
N LEU A 11 -17.60 9.69 -67.52
CA LEU A 11 -16.66 9.91 -66.42
C LEU A 11 -17.28 9.45 -65.10
N MET A 12 -16.91 8.26 -64.58
CA MET A 12 -17.25 7.82 -63.25
C MET A 12 -16.32 8.49 -62.26
N ALA A 13 -16.82 9.43 -61.48
CA ALA A 13 -16.16 9.99 -60.30
C ALA A 13 -16.25 8.97 -59.16
N LEU A 14 -15.14 8.28 -58.83
CA LEU A 14 -15.01 7.46 -57.64
C LEU A 14 -14.81 8.40 -56.43
N VAL A 15 -15.87 8.65 -55.68
CA VAL A 15 -15.76 9.28 -54.35
C VAL A 15 -15.34 8.20 -53.36
N GLY A 16 -14.05 8.17 -53.08
CA GLY A 16 -13.50 7.34 -52.01
C GLY A 16 -13.92 7.88 -50.66
N LEU A 17 -14.93 7.30 -50.02
CA LEU A 17 -15.22 7.48 -48.61
C LEU A 17 -14.11 6.76 -47.83
N THR A 18 -13.03 7.46 -47.44
CA THR A 18 -12.16 7.02 -46.38
C THR A 18 -12.89 7.20 -45.06
N GLY A 19 -13.54 6.14 -44.62
CA GLY A 19 -14.10 6.07 -43.29
C GLY A 19 -12.95 6.08 -42.27
N LEU A 20 -12.68 7.23 -41.69
CA LEU A 20 -11.89 7.35 -40.46
C LEU A 20 -12.70 6.72 -39.34
N THR A 21 -12.56 5.43 -39.15
CA THR A 21 -12.94 4.79 -37.88
C THR A 21 -11.96 5.29 -36.81
N THR A 22 -12.31 6.38 -36.12
CA THR A 22 -11.71 6.69 -34.84
C THR A 22 -12.14 5.58 -33.90
N GLU A 23 -11.30 4.54 -33.76
CA GLU A 23 -11.38 3.67 -32.61
C GLU A 23 -11.22 4.56 -31.37
N ARG A 24 -12.35 4.88 -30.74
CA ARG A 24 -12.35 5.35 -29.35
C ARG A 24 -11.70 4.24 -28.55
N ALA A 25 -10.42 4.39 -28.21
CA ALA A 25 -9.77 3.54 -27.24
C ALA A 25 -10.71 3.53 -26.02
N ALA A 26 -11.33 2.38 -25.77
CA ALA A 26 -12.18 2.22 -24.60
C ALA A 26 -11.31 2.58 -23.39
N ALA A 27 -11.67 3.63 -22.66
CA ALA A 27 -10.91 4.07 -21.51
C ALA A 27 -10.76 2.85 -20.58
N GLN A 28 -9.53 2.40 -20.38
CA GLN A 28 -9.25 1.24 -19.56
C GLN A 28 -9.87 1.46 -18.18
N LYS A 29 -10.76 0.55 -17.76
CA LYS A 29 -11.46 0.67 -16.48
C LYS A 29 -10.41 0.70 -15.36
N LYS A 30 -10.37 1.80 -14.61
CA LYS A 30 -9.46 1.97 -13.48
C LYS A 30 -9.77 0.95 -12.39
N GLU A 31 -8.75 0.44 -11.74
CA GLU A 31 -8.90 -0.42 -10.57
C GLU A 31 -9.26 0.41 -9.36
N LYS A 32 -10.37 0.09 -8.69
CA LYS A 32 -10.81 0.74 -7.46
C LYS A 32 -10.03 0.21 -6.28
N VAL A 33 -9.38 1.10 -5.54
CA VAL A 33 -8.46 0.75 -4.46
C VAL A 33 -8.84 1.50 -3.18
N ILE A 34 -8.81 0.79 -2.06
CA ILE A 34 -8.72 1.38 -0.72
C ILE A 34 -7.30 1.08 -0.22
N LEU A 35 -6.57 2.12 0.16
CA LEU A 35 -5.28 1.99 0.82
C LEU A 35 -5.50 1.99 2.34
N ASP A 36 -5.10 0.93 3.04
CA ASP A 36 -5.11 0.83 4.50
C ASP A 36 -3.66 0.82 5.00
N THR A 37 -3.25 1.86 5.74
CA THR A 37 -1.84 2.20 5.99
C THR A 37 -1.62 2.79 7.37
N ASP A 38 -0.49 2.51 7.98
CA ASP A 38 0.00 3.13 9.23
C ASP A 38 0.95 4.31 8.94
N MET A 39 0.55 5.10 8.00
CA MET A 39 1.12 6.21 7.27
C MET A 39 2.29 6.95 7.93
N VAL A 40 3.46 6.87 7.30
CA VAL A 40 4.60 7.75 7.57
C VAL A 40 4.76 8.85 6.51
N GLU A 41 5.63 9.82 6.77
CA GLU A 41 6.03 10.78 5.74
C GLU A 41 7.00 10.15 4.74
N VAL A 42 6.71 10.32 3.46
CA VAL A 42 7.52 9.86 2.31
C VAL A 42 7.82 8.38 2.36
N PHE A 43 9.05 7.95 2.48
CA PHE A 43 9.38 6.53 2.47
C PHE A 43 8.96 5.84 3.79
N ASP A 44 8.10 4.79 3.60
CA ASP A 44 7.65 4.38 2.26
C ASP A 44 6.12 4.43 2.07
N ASP A 45 5.29 4.45 3.11
CA ASP A 45 3.82 4.59 3.02
C ASP A 45 3.39 5.80 2.18
N GLY A 46 4.00 6.96 2.45
CA GLY A 46 3.63 8.21 1.79
C GLY A 46 3.95 8.18 0.30
N VAL A 47 5.08 7.60 -0.11
CA VAL A 47 5.42 7.43 -1.53
C VAL A 47 4.47 6.44 -2.17
N ALA A 48 4.14 5.32 -1.52
CA ALA A 48 3.17 4.33 -1.99
C ALA A 48 1.80 4.99 -2.24
N MET A 49 1.30 5.78 -1.28
CA MET A 49 0.05 6.53 -1.42
C MET A 49 0.09 7.51 -2.59
N MET A 50 1.15 8.31 -2.70
CA MET A 50 1.27 9.32 -3.77
C MET A 50 1.39 8.68 -5.15
N MET A 51 2.08 7.53 -5.29
CA MET A 51 2.13 6.74 -6.51
C MET A 51 0.73 6.28 -6.93
N LEU A 52 -0.05 5.69 -6.01
CA LEU A 52 -1.43 5.28 -6.28
C LEU A 52 -2.32 6.46 -6.67
N ALA A 53 -2.18 7.60 -5.99
CA ALA A 53 -2.93 8.81 -6.26
C ALA A 53 -2.66 9.40 -7.65
N LYS A 54 -1.48 9.14 -8.24
CA LYS A 54 -1.06 9.60 -9.58
C LYS A 54 -1.22 8.54 -10.67
N ALA A 55 -1.34 7.26 -10.32
CA ALA A 55 -1.39 6.18 -11.28
C ALA A 55 -2.64 6.26 -12.17
N PRO A 56 -2.50 6.30 -13.52
CA PRO A 56 -3.63 6.54 -14.42
C PRO A 56 -4.65 5.39 -14.44
N ASN A 57 -4.23 4.18 -14.08
CA ASN A 57 -5.05 2.97 -14.03
C ASN A 57 -5.65 2.68 -12.65
N ILE A 58 -5.43 3.56 -11.67
CA ILE A 58 -5.95 3.41 -10.30
C ILE A 58 -7.02 4.48 -10.04
N ASP A 59 -8.09 4.07 -9.38
CA ASP A 59 -9.11 4.90 -8.77
C ASP A 59 -9.01 4.72 -7.26
N LEU A 60 -8.23 5.58 -6.60
CA LEU A 60 -8.00 5.53 -5.16
C LEU A 60 -9.21 6.10 -4.43
N LEU A 61 -10.10 5.22 -3.97
CA LEU A 61 -11.38 5.56 -3.33
C LEU A 61 -11.21 6.26 -1.98
N GLY A 62 -10.08 6.06 -1.32
CA GLY A 62 -9.72 6.67 -0.06
C GLY A 62 -8.56 5.95 0.61
N VAL A 63 -8.04 6.60 1.66
CA VAL A 63 -6.92 6.12 2.47
C VAL A 63 -7.40 5.99 3.90
N THR A 64 -7.43 4.76 4.41
CA THR A 64 -7.76 4.47 5.80
C THR A 64 -6.48 4.40 6.63
N ILE A 65 -6.46 5.12 7.74
CA ILE A 65 -5.28 5.18 8.61
C ILE A 65 -5.46 4.19 9.76
N VAL A 66 -4.44 3.41 10.01
CA VAL A 66 -4.42 2.40 11.09
C VAL A 66 -3.24 2.66 12.03
N ILE A 67 -3.30 2.13 13.22
CA ILE A 67 -2.18 2.10 14.18
C ILE A 67 -1.04 1.24 13.65
N GLY A 68 0.21 1.64 13.83
CA GLY A 68 1.38 0.86 13.40
C GLY A 68 2.67 1.64 13.55
N ASN A 69 3.29 2.02 12.45
CA ASN A 69 4.47 2.89 12.42
C ASN A 69 4.23 4.19 13.17
N THR A 70 3.04 4.76 12.99
CA THR A 70 2.62 5.99 13.66
C THR A 70 1.29 5.80 14.37
N TRP A 71 1.01 6.71 15.29
CA TRP A 71 -0.33 6.86 15.83
C TRP A 71 -1.29 7.36 14.76
N VAL A 72 -2.56 6.98 14.83
CA VAL A 72 -3.59 7.40 13.86
C VAL A 72 -3.67 8.93 13.70
N PRO A 73 -3.56 9.77 14.75
CA PRO A 73 -3.48 11.22 14.56
C PRO A 73 -2.31 11.68 13.70
N GLU A 74 -1.13 11.08 13.85
CA GLU A 74 0.04 11.41 13.02
C GLU A 74 -0.13 10.97 11.58
N GLY A 75 -0.50 9.70 11.38
CA GLY A 75 -0.74 9.16 10.04
C GLY A 75 -1.81 9.96 9.29
N THR A 76 -2.85 10.43 10.00
CA THR A 76 -3.88 11.30 9.43
C THR A 76 -3.29 12.62 8.95
N ALA A 77 -2.47 13.29 9.78
CA ALA A 77 -1.82 14.55 9.43
C ALA A 77 -0.86 14.38 8.24
N TYR A 78 -0.10 13.29 8.23
CA TYR A 78 0.87 12.99 7.18
C TYR A 78 0.18 12.67 5.85
N GLY A 79 -0.89 11.88 5.88
CA GLY A 79 -1.68 11.57 4.69
C GLY A 79 -2.29 12.82 4.05
N ILE A 80 -2.93 13.69 4.84
CA ILE A 80 -3.49 14.96 4.38
C ILE A 80 -2.39 15.80 3.69
N ARG A 81 -1.27 16.01 4.38
CA ARG A 81 -0.20 16.87 3.86
C ARG A 81 0.39 16.35 2.55
N GLN A 82 0.60 15.06 2.44
CA GLN A 82 1.19 14.47 1.25
C GLN A 82 0.23 14.52 0.05
N LEU A 83 -1.07 14.27 0.27
CA LEU A 83 -2.08 14.45 -0.79
C LEU A 83 -2.22 15.91 -1.24
N GLU A 84 -2.11 16.88 -0.31
CA GLU A 84 -2.04 18.31 -0.68
C GLU A 84 -0.84 18.59 -1.59
N CYS A 85 0.33 18.06 -1.27
CA CYS A 85 1.54 18.29 -2.06
C CYS A 85 1.44 17.74 -3.49
N VAL A 86 0.67 16.69 -3.73
CA VAL A 86 0.45 16.13 -5.06
C VAL A 86 -0.86 16.56 -5.71
N ASN A 87 -1.55 17.56 -5.14
CA ASN A 87 -2.82 18.11 -5.62
C ASN A 87 -3.93 17.05 -5.77
N ARG A 88 -4.04 16.14 -4.78
CA ARG A 88 -5.06 15.09 -4.72
C ARG A 88 -5.89 15.16 -3.43
N THR A 89 -6.33 16.38 -3.11
CA THR A 89 -7.21 16.65 -1.96
C THR A 89 -8.64 16.12 -2.14
N ASP A 90 -8.97 15.61 -3.30
CA ASP A 90 -10.19 14.87 -3.63
C ASP A 90 -10.25 13.47 -2.97
N ILE A 91 -9.09 12.90 -2.61
CA ILE A 91 -8.99 11.58 -1.98
C ILE A 91 -9.19 11.73 -0.46
N PRO A 92 -10.22 11.10 0.11
CA PRO A 92 -10.46 11.20 1.56
C PRO A 92 -9.42 10.44 2.37
N ILE A 93 -8.93 11.06 3.44
CA ILE A 93 -8.20 10.42 4.53
C ILE A 93 -9.21 10.07 5.62
N VAL A 94 -9.22 8.82 6.06
CA VAL A 94 -10.22 8.28 6.98
C VAL A 94 -9.54 7.69 8.22
N PRO A 95 -9.61 8.35 9.39
CA PRO A 95 -9.03 7.83 10.61
C PRO A 95 -9.66 6.50 11.04
N GLY A 96 -8.83 5.54 11.43
CA GLY A 96 -9.25 4.20 11.79
C GLY A 96 -8.98 3.81 13.23
N ILE A 97 -8.69 2.54 13.42
CA ILE A 97 -8.51 1.93 14.72
C ILE A 97 -7.15 2.31 15.29
N ARG A 98 -7.16 2.71 16.56
CA ARG A 98 -6.01 3.29 17.29
C ARG A 98 -5.30 2.30 18.20
N GLN A 99 -5.79 1.07 18.30
CA GLN A 99 -5.24 0.03 19.17
C GLN A 99 -5.29 -1.33 18.48
N PRO A 100 -4.31 -2.20 18.68
CA PRO A 100 -4.39 -3.59 18.26
C PRO A 100 -5.58 -4.34 18.87
N ILE A 101 -5.96 -5.48 18.28
CA ILE A 101 -7.06 -6.32 18.78
C ILE A 101 -6.75 -6.88 20.17
N TYR A 102 -5.49 -7.29 20.41
CA TYR A 102 -5.14 -7.81 21.74
C TYR A 102 -5.15 -6.67 22.76
N PRO A 103 -5.94 -6.80 23.84
CA PRO A 103 -6.00 -5.76 24.88
C PRO A 103 -4.62 -5.52 25.51
N ASN A 104 -4.28 -4.23 25.72
CA ASN A 104 -3.00 -3.82 26.32
C ASN A 104 -1.76 -4.31 25.55
N ARG A 105 -1.87 -4.49 24.22
CA ARG A 105 -0.75 -4.96 23.38
C ARG A 105 0.54 -4.18 23.61
N PHE A 106 0.46 -2.86 23.77
CA PHE A 106 1.64 -2.00 23.97
C PHE A 106 2.35 -2.26 25.30
N GLU A 107 1.62 -2.61 26.34
CA GLU A 107 2.24 -3.06 27.60
C GLU A 107 2.91 -4.44 27.44
N THR A 108 2.27 -5.33 26.66
CA THR A 108 2.84 -6.64 26.33
C THR A 108 4.14 -6.48 25.56
N ILE A 109 4.23 -5.54 24.62
CA ILE A 109 5.45 -5.23 23.85
C ILE A 109 6.62 -4.83 24.77
N LYS A 110 6.37 -4.01 25.79
CA LYS A 110 7.41 -3.66 26.76
C LYS A 110 7.96 -4.89 27.45
N ASN A 111 7.11 -5.82 27.85
CA ASN A 111 7.51 -7.07 28.48
C ASN A 111 8.24 -8.00 27.51
N GLU A 112 7.78 -8.12 26.25
CA GLU A 112 8.45 -8.91 25.21
C GLU A 112 9.90 -8.46 24.97
N ARG A 113 10.13 -7.15 24.93
CA ARG A 113 11.48 -6.60 24.76
C ARG A 113 12.44 -7.08 25.84
N ILE A 114 11.96 -7.17 27.07
CA ILE A 114 12.75 -7.65 28.20
C ILE A 114 12.88 -9.18 28.17
N LEU A 115 11.76 -9.89 28.06
CA LEU A 115 11.71 -11.35 28.17
C LEU A 115 12.40 -12.06 27.00
N PHE A 116 12.35 -11.49 25.82
CA PHE A 116 12.85 -12.13 24.58
C PHE A 116 14.15 -11.52 24.08
N GLY A 117 14.73 -10.56 24.81
CA GLY A 117 16.00 -9.95 24.42
C GLY A 117 15.95 -9.12 23.13
N ILE A 118 14.78 -8.60 22.77
CA ILE A 118 14.55 -7.77 21.58
C ILE A 118 14.49 -6.27 21.95
N GLY A 119 15.34 -5.82 22.89
CA GLY A 119 15.36 -4.46 23.43
C GLY A 119 15.45 -3.37 22.37
N ASP A 120 16.19 -3.62 21.29
CA ASP A 120 16.43 -2.67 20.19
C ASP A 120 15.42 -2.83 19.03
N ALA A 121 14.41 -3.71 19.17
CA ALA A 121 13.40 -3.91 18.14
C ALA A 121 12.64 -2.61 17.87
N TYR A 122 12.39 -2.34 16.58
CA TYR A 122 11.49 -1.28 16.18
C TYR A 122 10.06 -1.59 16.64
N VAL A 123 9.40 -0.64 17.27
CA VAL A 123 8.08 -0.82 17.89
C VAL A 123 7.04 0.21 17.43
N GLY A 124 7.40 1.08 16.48
CA GLY A 124 6.50 2.09 15.94
C GLY A 124 5.85 2.97 17.00
N ALA A 125 4.57 3.18 16.88
CA ALA A 125 3.75 3.99 17.80
C ALA A 125 3.81 3.52 19.25
N ALA A 126 4.06 2.24 19.52
CA ALA A 126 4.19 1.72 20.88
C ALA A 126 5.41 2.29 21.65
N GLY A 127 6.33 2.96 20.96
CA GLY A 127 7.54 3.54 21.53
C GLY A 127 7.39 4.93 22.13
N TYR A 128 6.27 5.61 21.92
CA TYR A 128 6.05 7.00 22.37
C TYR A 128 4.56 7.30 22.60
N PRO A 129 4.24 8.38 23.35
CA PRO A 129 2.86 8.74 23.67
C PRO A 129 2.06 9.16 22.45
N GLU A 130 0.77 8.84 22.44
CA GLU A 130 -0.15 9.26 21.40
C GLU A 130 -0.35 10.77 21.39
N PRO A 131 -0.26 11.44 20.23
CA PRO A 131 -0.54 12.85 20.08
C PRO A 131 -2.02 13.19 20.36
N ALA A 132 -2.28 14.40 20.87
CA ALA A 132 -3.61 14.85 21.24
C ALA A 132 -4.61 14.85 20.07
N SER A 133 -4.18 15.26 18.87
CA SER A 133 -5.01 15.29 17.66
C SER A 133 -4.16 15.38 16.40
N TRP A 134 -4.74 14.96 15.27
CA TRP A 134 -4.12 15.10 13.95
C TRP A 134 -3.84 16.57 13.60
N ARG A 135 -4.74 17.48 13.97
CA ARG A 135 -4.59 18.92 13.69
C ARG A 135 -3.42 19.52 14.47
N ALA A 136 -3.25 19.12 15.72
CA ALA A 136 -2.09 19.56 16.52
C ALA A 136 -0.77 19.09 15.88
N VAL A 137 -0.70 17.83 15.47
CA VAL A 137 0.46 17.29 14.74
C VAL A 137 0.71 18.07 13.45
N TYR A 138 -0.35 18.30 12.65
CA TYR A 138 -0.25 19.01 11.38
C TYR A 138 0.30 20.43 11.56
N LEU A 139 -0.29 21.21 12.48
CA LEU A 139 0.14 22.58 12.76
C LEU A 139 1.57 22.64 13.29
N GLN A 140 1.91 21.78 14.25
CA GLN A 140 3.25 21.71 14.82
C GLN A 140 4.30 21.37 13.76
N LYS A 141 4.01 20.42 12.87
CA LYS A 141 4.99 19.90 11.91
C LYS A 141 5.13 20.76 10.67
N TYR A 142 4.05 21.35 10.19
CA TYR A 142 4.03 22.08 8.92
C TYR A 142 3.88 23.59 9.04
N GLY A 143 3.55 24.11 10.22
CA GLY A 143 3.44 25.55 10.49
C GLY A 143 2.35 26.26 9.67
N ARG A 144 1.32 25.54 9.23
CA ARG A 144 0.24 26.06 8.38
C ARG A 144 -1.06 25.30 8.64
N GLU A 145 -2.19 25.92 8.28
CA GLU A 145 -3.47 25.23 8.29
C GLU A 145 -3.57 24.20 7.16
N PRO A 146 -4.19 23.04 7.40
CA PRO A 146 -4.51 22.07 6.35
C PRO A 146 -5.55 22.62 5.39
N SER A 147 -5.50 22.24 4.13
CA SER A 147 -6.49 22.63 3.12
C SER A 147 -7.70 21.69 3.08
N THR A 148 -7.60 20.54 3.72
CA THR A 148 -8.68 19.55 3.83
C THR A 148 -8.74 18.98 5.23
N GLU A 149 -9.89 18.43 5.59
CA GLU A 149 -10.13 17.73 6.84
C GLU A 149 -10.21 16.21 6.57
N PRO A 150 -9.89 15.36 7.56
CA PRO A 150 -10.17 13.94 7.42
C PRO A 150 -11.68 13.72 7.32
N LEU A 151 -12.09 12.67 6.64
CA LEU A 151 -13.50 12.31 6.52
C LEU A 151 -14.06 11.98 7.93
N ASP A 152 -15.19 12.58 8.28
CA ASP A 152 -15.91 12.30 9.54
C ASP A 152 -16.63 10.94 9.44
N MET A 153 -15.84 9.90 9.39
CA MET A 153 -16.30 8.50 9.33
C MET A 153 -15.21 7.61 9.93
N LYS A 154 -15.60 6.44 10.45
CA LYS A 154 -14.64 5.44 10.88
C LYS A 154 -14.15 4.61 9.69
N ALA A 155 -12.85 4.31 9.63
CA ALA A 155 -12.26 3.53 8.53
C ALA A 155 -12.98 2.20 8.28
N VAL A 156 -13.41 1.51 9.33
CA VAL A 156 -14.19 0.26 9.24
C VAL A 156 -15.48 0.46 8.45
N ASN A 157 -16.24 1.50 8.77
CA ASN A 157 -17.50 1.81 8.05
C ASN A 157 -17.20 2.22 6.60
N PHE A 158 -16.15 3.01 6.39
CA PHE A 158 -15.71 3.40 5.04
C PHE A 158 -15.41 2.17 4.18
N ILE A 159 -14.63 1.22 4.68
CA ILE A 159 -14.32 -0.04 3.98
C ILE A 159 -15.61 -0.77 3.62
N ILE A 160 -16.50 -0.98 4.60
CA ILE A 160 -17.78 -1.68 4.41
C ILE A 160 -18.63 -0.99 3.33
N ASP A 161 -18.81 0.32 3.42
CA ASP A 161 -19.65 1.10 2.53
C ASP A 161 -19.10 1.11 1.10
N ARG A 162 -17.77 1.31 0.93
CA ARG A 162 -17.14 1.33 -0.39
C ARG A 162 -17.18 -0.05 -1.06
N VAL A 163 -16.99 -1.12 -0.31
CA VAL A 163 -17.07 -2.49 -0.84
C VAL A 163 -18.52 -2.80 -1.25
N LYS A 164 -19.50 -2.46 -0.43
CA LYS A 164 -20.94 -2.66 -0.76
C LYS A 164 -21.39 -1.83 -1.97
N ALA A 165 -20.88 -0.62 -2.12
CA ALA A 165 -21.19 0.25 -3.26
C ALA A 165 -20.51 -0.20 -4.57
N ASN A 166 -19.48 -1.04 -4.50
CA ASN A 166 -18.70 -1.50 -5.65
C ASN A 166 -18.41 -3.01 -5.58
N PRO A 167 -19.44 -3.86 -5.61
CA PRO A 167 -19.31 -5.29 -5.35
C PRO A 167 -18.42 -5.99 -6.39
N GLY A 168 -17.38 -6.67 -5.93
CA GLY A 168 -16.41 -7.39 -6.76
C GLY A 168 -15.37 -6.51 -7.48
N GLU A 169 -15.35 -5.20 -7.22
CA GLU A 169 -14.46 -4.26 -7.90
C GLU A 169 -13.34 -3.71 -7.03
N VAL A 170 -13.51 -3.72 -5.69
CA VAL A 170 -12.59 -3.06 -4.77
C VAL A 170 -11.42 -3.99 -4.43
N THR A 171 -10.21 -3.53 -4.68
CA THR A 171 -8.97 -4.08 -4.12
C THR A 171 -8.65 -3.33 -2.82
N ILE A 172 -8.36 -4.05 -1.75
CA ILE A 172 -7.83 -3.48 -0.52
C ILE A 172 -6.32 -3.70 -0.51
N LEU A 173 -5.56 -2.63 -0.45
CA LEU A 173 -4.11 -2.65 -0.26
C LEU A 173 -3.84 -2.32 1.21
N ALA A 174 -3.57 -3.37 2.01
CA ALA A 174 -3.29 -3.26 3.44
C ALA A 174 -1.78 -3.31 3.66
N ILE A 175 -1.18 -2.15 3.90
CA ILE A 175 0.28 -2.00 4.07
C ILE A 175 0.69 -1.63 5.51
N GLY A 176 -0.27 -1.56 6.43
CA GLY A 176 -0.04 -1.45 7.86
C GLY A 176 -0.57 -2.67 8.61
N THR A 177 -0.85 -2.50 9.90
CA THR A 177 -1.53 -3.54 10.68
C THR A 177 -2.93 -3.79 10.11
N CYS A 178 -3.37 -5.04 10.09
CA CYS A 178 -4.62 -5.41 9.42
C CYS A 178 -5.88 -5.09 10.23
N VAL A 179 -5.81 -4.32 11.32
CA VAL A 179 -6.93 -4.23 12.30
C VAL A 179 -8.19 -3.56 11.75
N ASN A 180 -8.07 -2.58 10.83
CA ASN A 180 -9.25 -2.00 10.18
C ASN A 180 -10.00 -3.04 9.33
N LEU A 181 -9.27 -3.76 8.48
CA LEU A 181 -9.83 -4.80 7.61
C LEU A 181 -10.38 -5.97 8.44
N ALA A 182 -9.61 -6.46 9.42
CA ALA A 182 -10.03 -7.54 10.32
C ALA A 182 -11.34 -7.21 11.03
N THR A 183 -11.48 -5.98 11.51
CA THR A 183 -12.70 -5.51 12.16
C THR A 183 -13.86 -5.39 11.16
N ALA A 184 -13.61 -4.85 9.95
CA ALA A 184 -14.63 -4.72 8.91
C ALA A 184 -15.25 -6.08 8.53
N VAL A 185 -14.42 -7.10 8.28
CA VAL A 185 -14.91 -8.44 7.91
C VAL A 185 -15.57 -9.18 9.08
N ARG A 186 -15.23 -8.84 10.31
CA ARG A 186 -15.88 -9.40 11.52
C ARG A 186 -17.24 -8.78 11.78
N ILE A 187 -17.38 -7.47 11.55
CA ILE A 187 -18.67 -6.75 11.75
C ILE A 187 -19.64 -7.02 10.60
N ALA A 188 -19.12 -7.08 9.37
CA ALA A 188 -19.90 -7.24 8.14
C ALA A 188 -19.34 -8.39 7.27
N PRO A 189 -19.46 -9.66 7.68
CA PRO A 189 -18.90 -10.80 6.95
C PRO A 189 -19.44 -10.94 5.52
N GLU A 190 -20.61 -10.37 5.25
CA GLU A 190 -21.21 -10.34 3.91
C GLU A 190 -20.39 -9.54 2.88
N ILE A 191 -19.43 -8.68 3.31
CA ILE A 191 -18.55 -7.97 2.37
C ILE A 191 -17.43 -8.86 1.81
N VAL A 192 -17.10 -9.96 2.47
CA VAL A 192 -15.98 -10.83 2.08
C VAL A 192 -16.07 -11.27 0.62
N PRO A 193 -17.19 -11.84 0.13
CA PRO A 193 -17.31 -12.22 -1.28
C PRO A 193 -17.42 -11.03 -2.24
N LEU A 194 -17.61 -9.81 -1.73
CA LEU A 194 -17.71 -8.58 -2.52
C LEU A 194 -16.35 -7.91 -2.73
N ILE A 195 -15.32 -8.26 -1.95
CA ILE A 195 -13.96 -7.77 -2.14
C ILE A 195 -13.33 -8.47 -3.34
N LYS A 196 -12.76 -7.71 -4.27
CA LYS A 196 -12.07 -8.23 -5.46
C LYS A 196 -10.85 -9.05 -5.08
N ARG A 197 -9.96 -8.45 -4.29
CA ARG A 197 -8.76 -9.07 -3.71
C ARG A 197 -8.22 -8.23 -2.56
N VAL A 198 -7.33 -8.84 -1.78
CA VAL A 198 -6.54 -8.15 -0.77
C VAL A 198 -5.06 -8.32 -1.09
N ILE A 199 -4.31 -7.22 -1.07
CA ILE A 199 -2.86 -7.23 -1.19
C ILE A 199 -2.31 -6.72 0.15
N TYR A 200 -1.41 -7.49 0.76
CA TYR A 200 -0.79 -7.13 2.04
C TYR A 200 0.68 -6.75 1.83
N MET A 201 1.15 -5.71 2.50
CA MET A 201 2.53 -5.65 2.93
C MET A 201 2.59 -6.19 4.36
N GLY A 202 3.26 -7.33 4.55
CA GLY A 202 3.36 -7.97 5.87
C GLY A 202 3.85 -9.41 5.80
N GLY A 203 4.28 -9.89 6.95
CA GLY A 203 4.76 -11.25 7.13
C GLY A 203 6.16 -11.52 6.57
N SER A 204 6.73 -12.62 7.06
CA SER A 204 8.00 -13.19 6.59
C SER A 204 7.88 -14.71 6.66
N PHE A 205 7.98 -15.39 5.50
CA PHE A 205 7.70 -16.82 5.42
C PHE A 205 8.96 -17.67 5.29
N PHE A 206 9.93 -17.22 4.49
CA PHE A 206 11.11 -17.98 4.11
C PHE A 206 12.42 -17.30 4.55
N ARG A 207 12.31 -16.28 5.39
CA ARG A 207 13.44 -15.53 5.93
C ARG A 207 13.17 -15.06 7.36
N PRO A 208 14.17 -14.55 8.10
CA PRO A 208 13.96 -13.94 9.41
C PRO A 208 12.99 -12.73 9.36
N GLY A 209 12.38 -12.43 10.49
CA GLY A 209 11.63 -11.19 10.67
C GLY A 209 12.52 -9.95 10.78
N ASN A 210 11.91 -8.78 10.74
CA ASN A 210 12.60 -7.48 10.91
C ASN A 210 12.34 -6.84 12.28
N THR A 211 11.39 -7.35 13.05
CA THR A 211 11.09 -6.87 14.41
C THR A 211 11.50 -7.90 15.46
N THR A 212 11.14 -9.15 15.26
CA THR A 212 11.67 -10.28 16.03
C THR A 212 12.38 -11.24 15.07
N PRO A 213 13.15 -12.22 15.56
CA PRO A 213 13.79 -13.20 14.68
C PRO A 213 12.82 -13.93 13.74
N THR A 214 11.52 -13.96 14.06
CA THR A 214 10.52 -14.75 13.32
C THR A 214 9.40 -13.93 12.74
N ALA A 215 9.22 -12.66 13.13
CA ALA A 215 8.05 -11.89 12.77
C ALA A 215 8.38 -10.54 12.11
N GLU A 216 7.63 -10.21 11.09
CA GLU A 216 7.58 -8.92 10.43
C GLU A 216 6.73 -7.94 11.26
N PHE A 217 7.05 -6.65 11.20
CA PHE A 217 6.51 -5.59 12.06
C PHE A 217 4.97 -5.48 12.04
N ASN A 218 4.36 -5.38 10.88
CA ASN A 218 2.90 -5.19 10.76
C ASN A 218 2.12 -6.35 11.41
N TRP A 219 2.56 -7.57 11.13
CA TRP A 219 1.91 -8.77 11.66
C TRP A 219 2.33 -9.12 13.10
N TRP A 220 3.50 -8.64 13.54
CA TRP A 220 3.90 -8.75 14.94
C TRP A 220 3.16 -7.76 15.84
N LEU A 221 2.88 -6.55 15.34
CA LEU A 221 2.17 -5.54 16.14
C LEU A 221 0.74 -5.97 16.44
N ASP A 222 0.04 -6.59 15.48
CA ASP A 222 -1.31 -7.14 15.67
C ASP A 222 -1.48 -8.51 14.99
N PRO A 223 -0.93 -9.59 15.61
CA PRO A 223 -1.04 -10.95 15.06
C PRO A 223 -2.46 -11.47 14.95
N GLU A 224 -3.35 -11.05 15.85
CA GLU A 224 -4.76 -11.40 15.84
C GLU A 224 -5.45 -10.85 14.61
N ALA A 225 -5.22 -9.57 14.28
CA ALA A 225 -5.75 -8.93 13.09
C ALA A 225 -5.21 -9.59 11.81
N ALA A 226 -3.90 -9.81 11.75
CA ALA A 226 -3.27 -10.49 10.63
C ALA A 226 -3.85 -11.89 10.42
N LYS A 227 -3.99 -12.68 11.49
CA LYS A 227 -4.60 -14.03 11.45
C LYS A 227 -6.04 -14.01 10.98
N ILE A 228 -6.85 -13.08 11.46
CA ILE A 228 -8.24 -12.93 11.00
C ILE A 228 -8.26 -12.68 9.50
N CYS A 229 -7.44 -11.75 9.00
CA CYS A 229 -7.38 -11.40 7.59
C CYS A 229 -6.93 -12.57 6.72
N VAL A 230 -5.79 -13.19 7.01
CA VAL A 230 -5.25 -14.26 6.15
C VAL A 230 -6.13 -15.53 6.16
N ARG A 231 -6.93 -15.73 7.22
CA ARG A 231 -7.89 -16.84 7.33
C ARG A 231 -9.27 -16.51 6.75
N THR A 232 -9.52 -15.25 6.39
CA THR A 232 -10.77 -14.85 5.73
C THR A 232 -10.77 -15.37 4.29
N PRO A 233 -11.84 -16.03 3.82
CA PRO A 233 -11.91 -16.63 2.48
C PRO A 233 -12.15 -15.57 1.39
N PHE A 234 -11.20 -14.65 1.23
CA PHE A 234 -11.22 -13.70 0.13
C PHE A 234 -11.02 -14.42 -1.22
N LYS A 235 -11.54 -13.84 -2.30
CA LYS A 235 -11.39 -14.40 -3.65
C LYS A 235 -9.91 -14.54 -4.07
N GLU A 236 -9.09 -13.58 -3.69
CA GLU A 236 -7.65 -13.57 -3.95
C GLU A 236 -6.93 -12.86 -2.80
N GLN A 237 -5.82 -13.44 -2.37
CA GLN A 237 -4.89 -12.84 -1.42
C GLN A 237 -3.48 -12.84 -2.01
N VAL A 238 -2.81 -11.70 -1.95
CA VAL A 238 -1.43 -11.50 -2.41
C VAL A 238 -0.62 -10.94 -1.26
N ILE A 239 0.51 -11.56 -0.95
CA ILE A 239 1.36 -11.14 0.16
C ILE A 239 2.72 -10.69 -0.39
N VAL A 240 3.04 -9.43 -0.12
CA VAL A 240 4.29 -8.77 -0.41
C VAL A 240 5.05 -8.65 0.92
N GLY A 241 5.62 -9.78 1.35
CA GLY A 241 6.32 -9.90 2.64
C GLY A 241 7.79 -9.52 2.54
N LEU A 242 8.51 -9.70 3.66
CA LEU A 242 9.95 -9.47 3.70
C LEU A 242 10.70 -10.34 2.68
N ASP A 243 10.09 -11.45 2.26
CA ASP A 243 10.64 -12.40 1.29
C ASP A 243 11.03 -11.75 -0.05
N VAL A 244 10.33 -10.70 -0.45
CA VAL A 244 10.66 -9.87 -1.60
C VAL A 244 11.23 -8.52 -1.19
N CYS A 245 10.68 -7.88 -0.17
CA CYS A 245 10.98 -6.50 0.19
C CYS A 245 12.44 -6.30 0.59
N GLU A 246 12.99 -7.17 1.41
CA GLU A 246 14.37 -7.07 1.86
C GLU A 246 15.41 -7.64 0.88
N LYS A 247 15.02 -7.84 -0.37
CA LYS A 247 15.93 -7.97 -1.51
C LYS A 247 16.17 -6.61 -2.20
N MET A 248 15.32 -5.62 -1.93
CA MET A 248 15.34 -4.29 -2.55
C MET A 248 16.15 -3.31 -1.69
N ALA A 249 17.46 -3.34 -1.83
CA ALA A 249 18.37 -2.46 -1.11
C ALA A 249 18.12 -0.97 -1.47
N PHE A 250 17.91 -0.15 -0.44
CA PHE A 250 17.72 1.28 -0.54
C PHE A 250 18.89 1.97 0.14
N ARG A 251 19.77 2.61 -0.63
CA ARG A 251 21.01 3.21 -0.17
C ARG A 251 21.03 4.71 -0.44
N LYS A 252 22.05 5.37 0.11
CA LYS A 252 22.24 6.81 0.05
C LYS A 252 22.15 7.37 -1.37
N ASP A 253 22.88 6.78 -2.32
CA ASP A 253 22.94 7.24 -3.71
C ASP A 253 21.55 7.25 -4.37
N ARG A 254 20.76 6.24 -4.14
CA ARG A 254 19.38 6.14 -4.63
C ARG A 254 18.45 7.11 -3.91
N TYR A 255 18.59 7.25 -2.59
CA TYR A 255 17.80 8.21 -1.82
C TYR A 255 18.03 9.65 -2.30
N GLU A 256 19.29 10.04 -2.47
CA GLU A 256 19.68 11.36 -2.99
C GLU A 256 19.16 11.58 -4.42
N ARG A 257 19.30 10.58 -5.28
CA ARG A 257 18.79 10.62 -6.65
C ARG A 257 17.28 10.86 -6.67
N ILE A 258 16.50 10.08 -5.92
CA ILE A 258 15.04 10.24 -5.84
C ILE A 258 14.68 11.61 -5.25
N THR A 259 15.33 12.04 -4.16
CA THR A 259 15.10 13.36 -3.56
C THR A 259 15.34 14.50 -4.56
N ASN A 260 16.35 14.38 -5.42
CA ASN A 260 16.64 15.37 -6.45
C ASN A 260 15.63 15.38 -7.61
N LEU A 261 14.98 14.25 -7.89
CA LEU A 261 13.91 14.16 -8.91
C LEU A 261 12.62 14.86 -8.46
N VAL A 262 12.30 14.85 -7.17
CA VAL A 262 11.10 15.50 -6.63
C VAL A 262 11.11 16.99 -6.90
N ARG A 263 9.99 17.52 -7.42
CA ARG A 263 9.85 18.95 -7.76
C ARG A 263 9.12 19.75 -6.69
N ASN A 264 8.17 19.10 -5.98
CA ASN A 264 7.40 19.76 -4.93
C ASN A 264 8.30 20.04 -3.71
N GLU A 265 8.47 21.30 -3.35
CA GLU A 265 9.34 21.71 -2.23
C GLU A 265 8.86 21.19 -0.87
N GLY A 266 7.55 20.97 -0.72
CA GLY A 266 7.00 20.36 0.50
C GLY A 266 7.48 18.91 0.67
N ILE A 267 7.39 18.09 -0.40
CA ILE A 267 7.84 16.69 -0.39
C ILE A 267 9.37 16.63 -0.27
N LYS A 268 10.09 17.47 -1.02
CA LYS A 268 11.55 17.57 -0.93
C LYS A 268 12.01 17.92 0.49
N GLY A 269 11.28 18.83 1.15
CA GLY A 269 11.51 19.18 2.55
C GLY A 269 11.25 18.00 3.51
N MET A 270 10.21 17.20 3.25
CA MET A 270 9.94 15.98 4.01
C MET A 270 11.10 14.98 3.85
N MET A 271 11.55 14.73 2.62
CA MET A 271 12.69 13.84 2.37
C MET A 271 13.96 14.33 3.07
N LYS A 272 14.28 15.62 3.00
CA LYS A 272 15.49 16.16 3.65
C LYS A 272 15.51 16.00 5.16
N ARG A 273 14.33 16.08 5.83
CA ARG A 273 14.23 15.90 7.29
C ARG A 273 13.90 14.46 7.72
N ASN A 274 13.67 13.55 6.77
CA ASN A 274 13.39 12.15 7.07
C ASN A 274 14.59 11.50 7.78
N TYR A 275 14.31 10.60 8.72
CA TYR A 275 15.35 9.91 9.50
C TYR A 275 16.34 9.15 8.60
N LEU A 276 15.89 8.63 7.46
CA LEU A 276 16.77 7.96 6.49
C LEU A 276 17.83 8.88 5.95
N ASN A 277 17.48 10.14 5.63
CA ASN A 277 18.46 11.11 5.18
C ASN A 277 19.53 11.36 6.25
N VAL A 278 19.11 11.53 7.52
CA VAL A 278 20.03 11.70 8.65
C VAL A 278 20.92 10.46 8.79
N LYS A 279 20.32 9.27 8.77
CA LYS A 279 21.04 8.00 8.89
C LYS A 279 22.09 7.82 7.76
N PHE A 280 21.73 8.14 6.52
CA PHE A 280 22.66 8.06 5.40
C PHE A 280 23.80 9.12 5.46
N LEU A 281 23.57 10.25 6.12
CA LEU A 281 24.63 11.24 6.35
C LEU A 281 25.61 10.77 7.44
N GLU A 282 25.10 10.15 8.49
CA GLU A 282 25.91 9.60 9.60
C GLU A 282 26.63 8.32 9.20
N GLU A 283 25.96 7.44 8.46
CA GLU A 283 26.48 6.14 8.02
C GLU A 283 26.29 5.97 6.50
N PRO A 284 27.21 6.47 5.67
CA PRO A 284 27.06 6.44 4.20
C PRO A 284 26.93 5.04 3.58
N THR A 285 27.38 4.01 4.28
CA THR A 285 27.27 2.59 3.86
C THR A 285 26.02 1.90 4.36
N TYR A 286 25.20 2.58 5.16
CA TYR A 286 23.94 2.03 5.66
C TYR A 286 23.07 1.56 4.50
N THR A 287 22.46 0.38 4.70
CA THR A 287 21.49 -0.16 3.75
C THR A 287 20.14 -0.24 4.43
N HIS A 288 19.17 0.42 3.87
CA HIS A 288 17.78 0.30 4.21
C HIS A 288 17.04 -0.55 3.17
N TYR A 289 15.76 -0.77 3.36
CA TYR A 289 14.90 -1.47 2.40
C TYR A 289 13.65 -0.63 2.12
N VAL A 290 12.87 -1.05 1.16
CA VAL A 290 11.53 -0.51 0.89
C VAL A 290 10.52 -1.67 0.90
N TRP A 291 9.34 -1.41 1.37
CA TRP A 291 8.29 -2.42 1.56
C TRP A 291 7.00 -2.01 0.83
N ASP A 292 6.34 -0.97 1.27
CA ASP A 292 5.01 -0.55 0.81
C ASP A 292 4.98 -0.09 -0.64
N VAL A 293 6.03 0.59 -1.08
CA VAL A 293 6.16 1.01 -2.47
C VAL A 293 6.24 -0.19 -3.43
N ILE A 294 6.70 -1.37 -2.96
CA ILE A 294 6.70 -2.61 -3.76
C ILE A 294 5.28 -3.11 -3.93
N ALA A 295 4.50 -3.15 -2.83
CA ALA A 295 3.11 -3.58 -2.86
C ALA A 295 2.26 -2.65 -3.75
N ALA A 296 2.44 -1.33 -3.64
CA ALA A 296 1.82 -0.34 -4.50
C ALA A 296 2.25 -0.50 -5.98
N SER A 297 3.54 -0.73 -6.24
CA SER A 297 4.06 -0.93 -7.61
C SER A 297 3.50 -2.19 -8.27
N ILE A 298 3.40 -3.30 -7.53
CA ILE A 298 2.80 -4.56 -8.02
C ILE A 298 1.30 -4.35 -8.33
N LEU A 299 0.59 -3.55 -7.54
CA LEU A 299 -0.80 -3.22 -7.81
C LEU A 299 -0.93 -2.37 -9.09
N ILE A 300 -0.04 -1.41 -9.31
CA ILE A 300 -0.02 -0.54 -10.50
C ILE A 300 0.38 -1.36 -11.75
N ASP A 301 1.41 -2.19 -11.63
CA ASP A 301 1.91 -3.04 -12.73
C ASP A 301 2.24 -4.46 -12.22
N PRO A 302 1.29 -5.40 -12.27
CA PRO A 302 1.51 -6.77 -11.82
C PRO A 302 2.55 -7.54 -12.67
N THR A 303 2.95 -7.03 -13.84
CA THR A 303 4.01 -7.64 -14.64
C THR A 303 5.41 -7.46 -14.06
N LEU A 304 5.54 -6.70 -12.97
CA LEU A 304 6.75 -6.61 -12.17
C LEU A 304 7.08 -7.92 -11.46
N ILE A 305 6.08 -8.75 -11.15
CA ILE A 305 6.28 -10.03 -10.45
C ILE A 305 7.10 -10.97 -11.35
N ARG A 306 8.21 -11.50 -10.81
CA ARG A 306 9.08 -12.48 -11.49
C ARG A 306 8.91 -13.88 -10.93
N GLU A 307 8.74 -13.98 -9.61
CA GLU A 307 8.58 -15.26 -8.95
C GLU A 307 7.58 -15.12 -7.79
N GLU A 308 6.70 -16.10 -7.68
CA GLU A 308 5.74 -16.23 -6.59
C GLU A 308 5.46 -17.69 -6.29
N VAL A 309 4.98 -17.95 -5.09
CA VAL A 309 4.48 -19.28 -4.70
C VAL A 309 3.08 -19.17 -4.12
N LYS A 310 2.26 -20.17 -4.39
CA LYS A 310 0.93 -20.29 -3.76
C LYS A 310 1.04 -21.23 -2.57
N ARG A 311 0.65 -20.76 -1.41
CA ARG A 311 0.65 -21.51 -0.15
C ARG A 311 -0.64 -21.28 0.61
N TYR A 312 -1.01 -22.24 1.45
CA TYR A 312 -1.95 -21.96 2.54
C TYR A 312 -1.22 -21.22 3.64
N VAL A 313 -1.82 -20.17 4.17
CA VAL A 313 -1.15 -19.27 5.10
C VAL A 313 -1.88 -19.18 6.44
N ASP A 314 -1.12 -18.94 7.48
CA ASP A 314 -1.62 -18.66 8.82
C ASP A 314 -0.65 -17.70 9.54
N VAL A 315 -1.06 -17.21 10.71
CA VAL A 315 -0.23 -16.39 11.59
C VAL A 315 -0.26 -16.99 12.99
N ASN A 316 0.89 -17.11 13.61
CA ASN A 316 0.97 -17.53 15.00
C ASN A 316 0.54 -16.39 15.94
N SER A 317 -0.60 -16.57 16.61
CA SER A 317 -1.14 -15.63 17.60
C SER A 317 -1.02 -16.18 19.04
N GLN A 318 -0.20 -17.20 19.26
CA GLN A 318 0.13 -17.64 20.60
C GLN A 318 1.32 -16.84 21.13
N PHE A 319 1.15 -16.22 22.29
CA PHE A 319 2.21 -15.45 22.93
C PHE A 319 3.47 -16.31 23.17
N GLY A 320 4.63 -15.77 22.78
CA GLY A 320 5.93 -16.44 22.86
C GLY A 320 6.90 -15.88 21.83
N PHE A 321 8.05 -16.53 21.66
CA PHE A 321 9.12 -16.12 20.75
C PHE A 321 8.71 -16.01 19.27
N SER A 322 7.67 -16.70 18.86
CA SER A 322 7.16 -16.71 17.48
C SER A 322 5.80 -16.03 17.36
N TYR A 323 5.43 -15.17 18.30
CA TYR A 323 4.22 -14.36 18.20
C TYR A 323 4.30 -13.42 17.00
N GLY A 324 3.30 -13.48 16.12
CA GLY A 324 3.27 -12.76 14.84
C GLY A 324 4.00 -13.46 13.68
N GLN A 325 4.59 -14.65 13.90
CA GLN A 325 5.22 -15.40 12.81
C GLN A 325 4.23 -15.78 11.73
N ALA A 326 4.58 -15.48 10.48
CA ALA A 326 3.87 -15.95 9.31
C ALA A 326 4.21 -17.41 9.01
N LEU A 327 3.18 -18.21 8.69
CA LEU A 327 3.30 -19.64 8.45
C LEU A 327 2.75 -19.98 7.05
N ALA A 328 3.52 -20.76 6.28
CA ALA A 328 3.15 -21.22 4.94
C ALA A 328 3.15 -22.75 4.88
N PHE A 329 2.10 -23.33 4.26
CA PHE A 329 1.91 -24.77 4.15
C PHE A 329 1.67 -25.16 2.69
N ASP A 330 2.36 -26.20 2.23
CA ASP A 330 2.09 -26.83 0.94
C ASP A 330 0.86 -27.75 1.01
N SER A 331 0.80 -28.52 2.11
CA SER A 331 -0.23 -29.50 2.42
C SER A 331 -0.35 -29.64 3.94
N ASN A 332 -1.39 -30.34 4.40
CA ASN A 332 -1.64 -30.55 5.83
C ASN A 332 -1.74 -29.25 6.63
N GLN A 333 -2.33 -28.22 5.98
CA GLN A 333 -2.57 -26.93 6.60
C GLN A 333 -3.58 -27.00 7.74
N PRO A 334 -3.49 -26.11 8.75
CA PRO A 334 -4.52 -25.98 9.77
C PRO A 334 -5.90 -25.70 9.16
N VAL A 335 -6.94 -26.26 9.76
CA VAL A 335 -8.34 -26.02 9.33
C VAL A 335 -8.61 -24.51 9.35
N GLY A 336 -9.16 -24.00 8.26
CA GLY A 336 -9.51 -22.59 8.09
C GLY A 336 -8.38 -21.73 7.46
N SER A 337 -7.18 -22.27 7.26
CA SER A 337 -6.13 -21.56 6.47
C SER A 337 -6.61 -21.38 5.04
N GLN A 338 -6.31 -20.21 4.45
CA GLN A 338 -6.68 -19.85 3.08
C GLN A 338 -5.45 -19.80 2.19
N PRO A 339 -5.61 -20.04 0.87
CA PRO A 339 -4.53 -19.90 -0.08
C PRO A 339 -4.20 -18.43 -0.31
N ALA A 340 -2.90 -18.12 -0.40
CA ALA A 340 -2.38 -16.82 -0.80
C ALA A 340 -1.22 -16.98 -1.78
N ARG A 341 -1.01 -15.96 -2.61
CA ARG A 341 0.17 -15.82 -3.46
C ARG A 341 1.21 -15.04 -2.67
N ILE A 342 2.35 -15.65 -2.39
CA ILE A 342 3.49 -15.02 -1.70
C ILE A 342 4.48 -14.62 -2.78
N ILE A 343 4.76 -13.31 -2.87
CA ILE A 343 5.68 -12.76 -3.86
C ILE A 343 7.12 -12.97 -3.37
N LEU A 344 7.96 -13.54 -4.21
CA LEU A 344 9.34 -13.86 -3.87
C LEU A 344 10.35 -12.95 -4.57
N THR A 345 10.10 -12.58 -5.82
CA THR A 345 10.98 -11.66 -6.56
C THR A 345 10.19 -10.78 -7.52
N VAL A 346 10.73 -9.59 -7.76
CA VAL A 346 10.25 -8.62 -8.73
C VAL A 346 11.36 -8.20 -9.68
N ASP A 347 10.99 -7.57 -10.79
CA ASP A 347 11.93 -6.91 -11.69
C ASP A 347 12.48 -5.63 -11.05
N GLU A 348 13.59 -5.74 -10.34
CA GLU A 348 14.18 -4.64 -9.58
C GLU A 348 14.48 -3.40 -10.43
N PRO A 349 15.12 -3.50 -11.61
CA PRO A 349 15.37 -2.32 -12.45
C PRO A 349 14.08 -1.59 -12.86
N ARG A 350 13.04 -2.32 -13.24
CA ARG A 350 11.74 -1.72 -13.60
C ARG A 350 11.03 -1.13 -12.39
N LEU A 351 11.10 -1.79 -11.23
CA LEU A 351 10.55 -1.28 -9.98
C LEU A 351 11.14 0.09 -9.64
N TRP A 352 12.47 0.20 -9.61
CA TRP A 352 13.13 1.47 -9.31
C TRP A 352 12.85 2.54 -10.36
N SER A 353 12.82 2.18 -11.64
CA SER A 353 12.45 3.12 -12.72
C SER A 353 11.02 3.64 -12.54
N MET A 354 10.08 2.80 -12.08
CA MET A 354 8.71 3.21 -11.78
C MET A 354 8.67 4.19 -10.60
N ILE A 355 9.34 3.87 -9.49
CA ILE A 355 9.40 4.74 -8.30
C ILE A 355 10.00 6.10 -8.66
N GLU A 356 11.15 6.12 -9.36
CA GLU A 356 11.82 7.33 -9.80
C GLU A 356 10.92 8.17 -10.72
N LYS A 357 10.21 7.53 -11.66
CA LYS A 357 9.24 8.22 -12.53
C LYS A 357 8.17 8.92 -11.72
N TYR A 358 7.47 8.20 -10.81
CA TYR A 358 6.43 8.84 -10.00
C TYR A 358 6.98 9.94 -9.10
N CYS A 359 8.13 9.72 -8.47
CA CYS A 359 8.77 10.77 -7.65
C CYS A 359 9.14 12.02 -8.46
N SER A 360 9.44 11.89 -9.73
CA SER A 360 9.68 13.05 -10.63
C SER A 360 8.40 13.82 -10.99
N GLU A 361 7.24 13.24 -10.76
CA GLU A 361 5.92 13.84 -10.99
C GLU A 361 5.32 14.47 -9.70
N PHE A 362 6.02 14.30 -8.56
CA PHE A 362 5.65 14.89 -7.27
C PHE A 362 6.13 16.34 -7.12
#